data_d0c595c1cc8474924100f4e907c2e90e
#
_entry.id   d0c595c1cc8474924100f4e907c2e90e
#
_cell.length_a   1.000
_cell.length_b   1.000
_cell.length_c   1.000
_cell.angle_alpha   90.00
_cell.angle_beta   90.00
_cell.angle_gamma   90.00
#
_symmetry.space_group_name_H-M   'P 1'
#
loop_
_entity.id
_entity.type
_entity.pdbx_description
1 polymer ?
#
loop_
_entity_poly.entity_id
_entity_poly.type
_entity_poly.pdbx_seq_one_letter_code
_entity_poly.pdbx_strand_id
1 'polypeptide(L)'
;MKIQDTVLTEALSESLLAQLRSHLFAGREEIRAYVHSFGCQLNVSDGERIRGMLREIGFTLTEKREEADLILLNTCAVRESAEDHVYGILGNIKHEKVRNPDLILVLCGCMASEEQTSEYVRKHYPFVDIVFGTASLSRFPQLLLDHLEGVKFACDTGEYDAMYEGIVPSREHPFKAAVPVMFGCNNFCTYCIVPYVRGRERSRRPEQILQEVRELVRDGYREIMLLGQNVNSYGKDLPEPITFAQLLRQVEAIPGDFVIRFLSSHPKDATPELLDTILDSRKIGRHLHLPVQCGSNRILKAMNRRYTVEKYLETVDYLRQRDPDFSLTTDLIVGFPNESEEDFQDTLDLVQQVQYDNLYTFIYSKRRGTKAAEIEDKTPDAEKRQRMERLLKLQREVATAHYQRFLGRTLRVLVEGESKREGFLMGKDLAFIIVEFPGDPSLIGQFVSVRVTQTRNWAVEGVLVTPEEEQQ
;
A
#
# COMPACT_ATOMS: atom_id res chain seq x y z
N MET A 1 -26.88 -9.11 -15.96
CA MET A 1 -27.54 -7.78 -16.02
C MET A 1 -26.50 -6.81 -15.50
N LYS A 2 -25.89 -6.00 -16.37
CA LYS A 2 -24.86 -5.01 -15.96
C LYS A 2 -25.58 -3.95 -15.14
N ILE A 3 -25.25 -3.87 -13.85
CA ILE A 3 -25.69 -2.74 -13.02
C ILE A 3 -24.77 -1.60 -13.42
N GLN A 4 -25.24 -0.78 -14.36
CA GLN A 4 -24.62 0.49 -14.74
C GLN A 4 -24.84 1.51 -13.62
N ASP A 5 -23.74 2.16 -13.24
CA ASP A 5 -23.69 3.51 -12.66
C ASP A 5 -24.67 3.83 -11.51
N THR A 6 -24.69 3.02 -10.46
CA THR A 6 -25.17 3.53 -9.18
C THR A 6 -23.97 4.19 -8.50
N VAL A 7 -23.86 5.49 -8.68
CA VAL A 7 -22.95 6.35 -7.93
C VAL A 7 -23.27 6.13 -6.45
N LEU A 8 -22.28 5.68 -5.66
CA LEU A 8 -22.44 5.36 -4.24
C LEU A 8 -22.65 6.60 -3.34
N THR A 9 -23.52 7.52 -3.75
CA THR A 9 -24.18 8.49 -2.87
C THR A 9 -25.16 7.83 -1.90
N GLU A 10 -25.47 6.53 -2.09
CA GLU A 10 -26.40 5.79 -1.23
C GLU A 10 -25.72 5.08 -0.05
N ALA A 11 -24.37 4.94 -0.02
CA ALA A 11 -23.68 4.22 1.06
C ALA A 11 -23.95 4.84 2.45
N LEU A 12 -24.21 6.15 2.51
CA LEU A 12 -24.53 6.90 3.73
C LEU A 12 -25.72 7.83 3.46
N SER A 13 -26.85 7.26 2.98
CA SER A 13 -28.08 8.05 2.83
C SER A 13 -28.55 8.57 4.20
N GLU A 14 -29.18 9.73 4.22
CA GLU A 14 -29.74 10.32 5.46
C GLU A 14 -30.66 9.35 6.20
N SER A 15 -31.45 8.56 5.45
CA SER A 15 -32.31 7.53 6.02
C SER A 15 -31.54 6.43 6.72
N LEU A 16 -30.45 5.92 6.10
CA LEU A 16 -29.61 4.88 6.69
C LEU A 16 -28.88 5.41 7.92
N LEU A 17 -28.34 6.63 7.87
CA LEU A 17 -27.70 7.28 9.01
C LEU A 17 -28.68 7.47 10.18
N ALA A 18 -29.92 7.90 9.90
CA ALA A 18 -30.94 8.06 10.94
C ALA A 18 -31.29 6.73 11.62
N GLN A 19 -31.41 5.64 10.86
CA GLN A 19 -31.69 4.31 11.39
C GLN A 19 -30.50 3.81 12.24
N LEU A 20 -29.27 3.89 11.73
CA LEU A 20 -28.07 3.50 12.48
C LEU A 20 -27.96 4.26 13.79
N ARG A 21 -28.13 5.59 13.76
CA ARG A 21 -28.07 6.42 14.96
C ARG A 21 -29.17 6.08 15.96
N SER A 22 -30.37 5.77 15.51
CA SER A 22 -31.47 5.38 16.40
C SER A 22 -31.20 4.10 17.18
N HIS A 23 -30.52 3.13 16.57
CA HIS A 23 -30.11 1.88 17.25
C HIS A 23 -28.89 2.09 18.16
N LEU A 24 -27.84 2.75 17.64
CA LEU A 24 -26.57 2.88 18.33
C LEU A 24 -26.60 3.80 19.55
N PHE A 25 -27.38 4.91 19.47
CA PHE A 25 -27.46 5.91 20.54
C PHE A 25 -28.68 5.74 21.45
N ALA A 26 -29.40 4.60 21.35
CA ALA A 26 -30.48 4.30 22.27
C ALA A 26 -29.97 4.19 23.72
N GLY A 27 -30.07 5.31 24.46
CA GLY A 27 -29.63 5.38 25.87
C GLY A 27 -28.13 5.58 26.06
N ARG A 28 -27.38 5.95 25.03
CA ARG A 28 -25.95 6.24 25.07
C ARG A 28 -25.66 7.63 24.52
N GLU A 29 -24.75 8.37 25.14
CA GLU A 29 -24.29 9.69 24.67
C GLU A 29 -23.09 9.58 23.72
N GLU A 30 -22.24 8.56 23.89
CA GLU A 30 -21.04 8.32 23.10
C GLU A 30 -20.92 6.83 22.76
N ILE A 31 -20.45 6.55 21.56
CA ILE A 31 -20.04 5.22 21.11
C ILE A 31 -18.66 5.32 20.47
N ARG A 32 -17.79 4.34 20.71
CA ARG A 32 -16.40 4.36 20.30
C ARG A 32 -16.08 3.23 19.33
N ALA A 33 -15.30 3.55 18.30
CA ALA A 33 -14.81 2.57 17.34
C ALA A 33 -13.29 2.52 17.29
N TYR A 34 -12.75 1.31 17.35
CA TYR A 34 -11.34 1.01 17.10
C TYR A 34 -11.22 0.38 15.71
N VAL A 35 -10.35 0.95 14.86
CA VAL A 35 -10.10 0.44 13.50
C VAL A 35 -8.62 0.15 13.36
N HIS A 36 -8.28 -1.09 13.03
CA HIS A 36 -6.90 -1.51 12.79
C HIS A 36 -6.74 -2.09 11.40
N SER A 37 -5.81 -1.54 10.60
CA SER A 37 -5.51 -1.99 9.24
C SER A 37 -4.18 -2.73 9.18
N PHE A 38 -4.21 -3.96 8.65
CA PHE A 38 -3.02 -4.76 8.41
C PHE A 38 -2.57 -4.64 6.95
N GLY A 39 -1.30 -4.80 6.70
CA GLY A 39 -0.74 -5.09 5.39
C GLY A 39 -0.31 -3.87 4.60
N CYS A 40 -0.85 -3.67 3.39
CA CYS A 40 -0.34 -2.70 2.42
C CYS A 40 -1.00 -1.31 2.54
N GLN A 41 -0.41 -0.32 1.88
CA GLN A 41 -0.91 1.06 1.84
C GLN A 41 -2.37 1.18 1.35
N LEU A 42 -2.79 0.29 0.46
CA LEU A 42 -4.18 0.29 0.00
C LEU A 42 -5.15 -0.15 1.10
N ASN A 43 -4.75 -1.13 1.95
CA ASN A 43 -5.54 -1.48 3.14
C ASN A 43 -5.60 -0.32 4.14
N VAL A 44 -4.51 0.41 4.32
CA VAL A 44 -4.52 1.63 5.16
C VAL A 44 -5.53 2.64 4.61
N SER A 45 -5.51 2.88 3.31
CA SER A 45 -6.48 3.78 2.65
C SER A 45 -7.92 3.28 2.75
N ASP A 46 -8.16 1.97 2.66
CA ASP A 46 -9.48 1.37 2.92
C ASP A 46 -9.91 1.63 4.37
N GLY A 47 -9.00 1.47 5.34
CA GLY A 47 -9.21 1.77 6.75
C GLY A 47 -9.55 3.24 7.01
N GLU A 48 -8.87 4.19 6.35
CA GLU A 48 -9.17 5.61 6.45
C GLU A 48 -10.61 5.93 5.96
N ARG A 49 -11.08 5.25 4.91
CA ARG A 49 -12.46 5.38 4.43
C ARG A 49 -13.48 4.81 5.42
N ILE A 50 -13.17 3.64 5.99
CA ILE A 50 -14.00 3.02 7.03
C ILE A 50 -14.10 3.94 8.25
N ARG A 51 -12.97 4.53 8.70
CA ARG A 51 -12.96 5.52 9.77
C ARG A 51 -13.81 6.75 9.43
N GLY A 52 -13.78 7.19 8.17
CA GLY A 52 -14.64 8.27 7.68
C GLY A 52 -16.12 7.94 7.82
N MET A 53 -16.54 6.75 7.34
CA MET A 53 -17.93 6.28 7.48
C MET A 53 -18.36 6.17 8.96
N LEU A 54 -17.51 5.62 9.81
CA LEU A 54 -17.82 5.51 11.24
C LEU A 54 -18.01 6.86 11.91
N ARG A 55 -17.17 7.87 11.59
CA ARG A 55 -17.36 9.25 12.07
C ARG A 55 -18.66 9.86 11.59
N GLU A 56 -19.03 9.63 10.33
CA GLU A 56 -20.28 10.15 9.78
C GLU A 56 -21.51 9.47 10.39
N ILE A 57 -21.43 8.19 10.75
CA ILE A 57 -22.45 7.51 11.54
C ILE A 57 -22.57 8.13 12.95
N GLY A 58 -21.47 8.61 13.54
CA GLY A 58 -21.42 9.25 14.85
C GLY A 58 -20.46 8.60 15.85
N PHE A 59 -19.64 7.63 15.42
CA PHE A 59 -18.63 7.04 16.31
C PHE A 59 -17.49 8.02 16.61
N THR A 60 -17.06 8.05 17.86
CA THR A 60 -15.76 8.59 18.26
C THR A 60 -14.68 7.53 18.02
N LEU A 61 -13.62 7.88 17.26
CA LEU A 61 -12.51 6.96 17.04
C LEU A 61 -11.60 6.91 18.28
N THR A 62 -11.18 5.71 18.66
CA THR A 62 -10.23 5.46 19.75
C THR A 62 -9.04 4.63 19.28
N GLU A 63 -7.87 4.89 19.88
CA GLU A 63 -6.66 4.08 19.68
C GLU A 63 -6.57 2.94 20.72
N LYS A 64 -7.47 2.93 21.71
CA LYS A 64 -7.52 1.92 22.76
C LYS A 64 -8.65 0.92 22.49
N ARG A 65 -8.26 -0.29 22.13
CA ARG A 65 -9.20 -1.35 21.77
C ARG A 65 -10.17 -1.70 22.89
N GLU A 66 -9.69 -1.66 24.13
CA GLU A 66 -10.47 -1.98 25.33
C GLU A 66 -11.59 -0.97 25.65
N GLU A 67 -11.54 0.22 25.06
CA GLU A 67 -12.56 1.27 25.23
C GLU A 67 -13.61 1.27 24.09
N ALA A 68 -13.48 0.37 23.12
CA ALA A 68 -14.29 0.37 21.91
C ALA A 68 -15.62 -0.38 22.11
N ASP A 69 -16.70 0.17 21.54
CA ASP A 69 -18.00 -0.50 21.33
C ASP A 69 -18.06 -1.22 19.99
N LEU A 70 -17.19 -0.83 19.05
CA LEU A 70 -17.00 -1.52 17.78
C LEU A 70 -15.50 -1.68 17.52
N ILE A 71 -15.08 -2.92 17.24
CA ILE A 71 -13.72 -3.25 16.80
C ILE A 71 -13.77 -3.71 15.35
N LEU A 72 -13.01 -3.04 14.48
CA LEU A 72 -12.90 -3.42 13.07
C LEU A 72 -11.45 -3.75 12.74
N LEU A 73 -11.24 -4.99 12.23
CA LEU A 73 -9.97 -5.49 11.75
C LEU A 73 -9.98 -5.55 10.23
N ASN A 74 -9.26 -4.65 9.57
CA ASN A 74 -9.08 -4.63 8.12
C ASN A 74 -7.85 -5.44 7.73
N THR A 75 -8.06 -6.61 7.13
CA THR A 75 -7.12 -7.70 7.02
C THR A 75 -6.42 -7.78 5.65
N CYS A 76 -5.26 -8.42 5.62
CA CYS A 76 -4.44 -8.61 4.44
C CYS A 76 -4.28 -10.09 4.10
N ALA A 77 -4.40 -10.46 2.81
CA ALA A 77 -4.18 -11.82 2.30
C ALA A 77 -2.80 -12.01 1.65
N VAL A 78 -1.93 -10.98 1.67
CA VAL A 78 -0.65 -11.03 0.94
C VAL A 78 0.39 -11.89 1.66
N ARG A 79 0.30 -12.05 2.98
CA ARG A 79 1.27 -12.83 3.79
C ARG A 79 0.53 -13.77 4.74
N GLU A 80 0.92 -15.05 4.76
CA GLU A 80 0.35 -16.07 5.67
C GLU A 80 0.53 -15.67 7.15
N SER A 81 1.70 -15.15 7.50
CA SER A 81 1.95 -14.63 8.85
C SER A 81 0.98 -13.50 9.26
N ALA A 82 0.40 -12.78 8.29
CA ALA A 82 -0.60 -11.76 8.59
C ALA A 82 -1.96 -12.39 8.93
N GLU A 83 -2.32 -13.49 8.30
CA GLU A 83 -3.54 -14.25 8.60
C GLU A 83 -3.47 -14.89 9.99
N ASP A 84 -2.35 -15.58 10.29
CA ASP A 84 -2.12 -16.17 11.62
C ASP A 84 -2.16 -15.12 12.72
N HIS A 85 -1.59 -13.95 12.45
CA HIS A 85 -1.63 -12.82 13.39
C HIS A 85 -3.05 -12.33 13.65
N VAL A 86 -3.88 -12.23 12.60
CA VAL A 86 -5.31 -11.87 12.72
C VAL A 86 -6.07 -12.90 13.55
N TYR A 87 -5.87 -14.20 13.29
CA TYR A 87 -6.50 -15.26 14.08
C TYR A 87 -6.06 -15.23 15.55
N GLY A 88 -4.79 -14.93 15.82
CA GLY A 88 -4.29 -14.74 17.19
C GLY A 88 -4.95 -13.55 17.89
N ILE A 89 -5.17 -12.44 17.19
CA ILE A 89 -5.88 -11.26 17.73
C ILE A 89 -7.34 -11.60 18.00
N LEU A 90 -8.03 -12.28 17.07
CA LEU A 90 -9.41 -12.72 17.27
C LEU A 90 -9.55 -13.60 18.53
N GLY A 91 -8.59 -14.51 18.77
CA GLY A 91 -8.54 -15.31 19.98
C GLY A 91 -8.49 -14.46 21.27
N ASN A 92 -7.76 -13.37 21.27
CA ASN A 92 -7.66 -12.44 22.40
C ASN A 92 -8.95 -11.59 22.57
N ILE A 93 -9.54 -11.11 21.48
CA ILE A 93 -10.78 -10.31 21.51
C ILE A 93 -11.97 -11.10 22.06
N LYS A 94 -11.95 -12.41 21.96
CA LYS A 94 -12.98 -13.26 22.57
C LYS A 94 -13.22 -12.93 24.05
N HIS A 95 -12.18 -12.63 24.80
CA HIS A 95 -12.30 -12.25 26.20
C HIS A 95 -12.94 -10.86 26.40
N GLU A 96 -12.75 -9.94 25.45
CA GLU A 96 -13.39 -8.62 25.45
C GLU A 96 -14.89 -8.76 25.17
N LYS A 97 -15.27 -9.57 24.17
CA LYS A 97 -16.67 -9.88 23.86
C LYS A 97 -17.42 -10.55 25.01
N VAL A 98 -16.73 -11.38 25.81
CA VAL A 98 -17.32 -11.97 27.03
C VAL A 98 -17.59 -10.91 28.10
N ARG A 99 -16.71 -9.91 28.23
CA ARG A 99 -16.89 -8.80 29.20
C ARG A 99 -17.92 -7.77 28.74
N ASN A 100 -17.97 -7.52 27.43
CA ASN A 100 -18.92 -6.63 26.78
C ASN A 100 -19.66 -7.41 25.68
N PRO A 101 -20.79 -8.04 25.97
CA PRO A 101 -21.58 -8.78 24.97
C PRO A 101 -22.10 -7.93 23.83
N ASP A 102 -22.27 -6.62 24.06
CA ASP A 102 -22.75 -5.66 23.07
C ASP A 102 -21.62 -5.14 22.13
N LEU A 103 -20.37 -5.53 22.39
CA LEU A 103 -19.23 -5.19 21.53
C LEU A 103 -19.46 -5.73 20.12
N ILE A 104 -19.42 -4.89 19.11
CA ILE A 104 -19.54 -5.28 17.70
C ILE A 104 -18.15 -5.60 17.15
N LEU A 105 -17.95 -6.80 16.63
CA LEU A 105 -16.69 -7.25 16.04
C LEU A 105 -16.82 -7.44 14.54
N VAL A 106 -16.02 -6.67 13.79
CA VAL A 106 -16.03 -6.62 12.33
C VAL A 106 -14.71 -7.12 11.78
N LEU A 107 -14.74 -8.02 10.80
CA LEU A 107 -13.60 -8.49 10.04
C LEU A 107 -13.79 -8.11 8.57
N CYS A 108 -12.82 -7.40 7.98
CA CYS A 108 -12.92 -7.02 6.57
C CYS A 108 -11.57 -7.06 5.85
N GLY A 109 -11.55 -6.68 4.58
CA GLY A 109 -10.33 -6.57 3.79
C GLY A 109 -10.04 -7.78 2.91
N CYS A 110 -8.78 -7.88 2.44
CA CYS A 110 -8.40 -8.88 1.43
C CYS A 110 -8.59 -10.32 1.90
N MET A 111 -8.25 -10.64 3.16
CA MET A 111 -8.45 -11.98 3.73
C MET A 111 -9.94 -12.32 3.82
N ALA A 112 -10.78 -11.38 4.22
CA ALA A 112 -12.23 -11.56 4.31
C ALA A 112 -12.90 -11.68 2.93
N SER A 113 -12.24 -11.30 1.84
CA SER A 113 -12.75 -11.47 0.48
C SER A 113 -12.74 -12.92 0.00
N GLU A 114 -12.05 -13.82 0.69
CA GLU A 114 -12.04 -15.25 0.37
C GLU A 114 -13.27 -15.91 1.00
N GLU A 115 -14.15 -16.52 0.18
CA GLU A 115 -15.37 -17.22 0.65
C GLU A 115 -15.06 -18.27 1.73
N GLN A 116 -13.98 -19.03 1.57
CA GLN A 116 -13.54 -20.02 2.54
C GLN A 116 -13.15 -19.42 3.89
N THR A 117 -12.62 -18.18 3.89
CA THR A 117 -12.28 -17.47 5.11
C THR A 117 -13.53 -17.07 5.89
N SER A 118 -14.56 -16.58 5.21
CA SER A 118 -15.83 -16.22 5.87
C SER A 118 -16.51 -17.42 6.50
N GLU A 119 -16.51 -18.58 5.83
CA GLU A 119 -17.02 -19.84 6.39
C GLU A 119 -16.19 -20.33 7.58
N TYR A 120 -14.85 -20.24 7.47
CA TYR A 120 -13.95 -20.61 8.55
C TYR A 120 -14.18 -19.73 9.79
N VAL A 121 -14.27 -18.40 9.60
CA VAL A 121 -14.56 -17.45 10.68
C VAL A 121 -15.91 -17.75 11.33
N ARG A 122 -16.96 -17.92 10.53
CA ARG A 122 -18.30 -18.26 11.03
C ARG A 122 -18.30 -19.50 11.93
N LYS A 123 -17.51 -20.52 11.56
CA LYS A 123 -17.44 -21.79 12.29
C LYS A 123 -16.57 -21.72 13.56
N HIS A 124 -15.42 -21.06 13.49
CA HIS A 124 -14.40 -21.12 14.55
C HIS A 124 -14.39 -19.87 15.45
N TYR A 125 -14.94 -18.75 14.95
CA TYR A 125 -15.03 -17.48 15.65
C TYR A 125 -16.47 -16.94 15.66
N PRO A 126 -17.44 -17.68 16.22
CA PRO A 126 -18.88 -17.35 16.14
C PRO A 126 -19.25 -16.05 16.88
N PHE A 127 -18.29 -15.41 17.52
CA PHE A 127 -18.42 -14.11 18.18
C PHE A 127 -18.04 -12.93 17.24
N VAL A 128 -17.62 -13.19 16.00
CA VAL A 128 -17.50 -12.17 14.95
C VAL A 128 -18.89 -11.90 14.40
N ASP A 129 -19.28 -10.63 14.37
CA ASP A 129 -20.64 -10.21 14.02
C ASP A 129 -20.78 -9.90 12.54
N ILE A 130 -19.76 -9.24 11.94
CA ILE A 130 -19.80 -8.77 10.57
C ILE A 130 -18.53 -9.19 9.83
N VAL A 131 -18.69 -9.72 8.61
CA VAL A 131 -17.56 -10.04 7.71
C VAL A 131 -17.85 -9.48 6.33
N PHE A 132 -16.92 -8.71 5.75
CA PHE A 132 -17.08 -8.23 4.37
C PHE A 132 -15.76 -8.14 3.60
N GLY A 133 -15.87 -8.38 2.29
CA GLY A 133 -14.76 -8.31 1.35
C GLY A 133 -14.40 -6.87 0.95
N THR A 134 -13.26 -6.72 0.25
CA THR A 134 -12.80 -5.42 -0.25
C THR A 134 -13.77 -4.78 -1.24
N ALA A 135 -14.50 -5.57 -2.03
CA ALA A 135 -15.49 -5.06 -2.97
C ALA A 135 -16.77 -4.56 -2.29
N SER A 136 -17.02 -5.01 -1.06
CA SER A 136 -18.25 -4.68 -0.29
C SER A 136 -18.08 -3.56 0.72
N LEU A 137 -16.94 -2.82 0.68
CA LEU A 137 -16.63 -1.77 1.66
C LEU A 137 -17.76 -0.73 1.80
N SER A 138 -18.34 -0.30 0.70
CA SER A 138 -19.47 0.66 0.70
C SER A 138 -20.76 0.11 1.32
N ARG A 139 -20.89 -1.19 1.45
CA ARG A 139 -22.04 -1.86 2.06
C ARG A 139 -21.91 -2.04 3.57
N PHE A 140 -20.75 -1.70 4.13
CA PHE A 140 -20.51 -1.82 5.57
C PHE A 140 -21.60 -1.14 6.43
N PRO A 141 -22.06 0.10 6.13
CA PRO A 141 -23.13 0.71 6.91
C PRO A 141 -24.44 -0.08 6.91
N GLN A 142 -24.80 -0.69 5.77
CA GLN A 142 -25.97 -1.56 5.68
C GLN A 142 -25.78 -2.86 6.49
N LEU A 143 -24.61 -3.49 6.39
CA LEU A 143 -24.30 -4.70 7.17
C LEU A 143 -24.32 -4.42 8.68
N LEU A 144 -23.89 -3.23 9.08
CA LEU A 144 -23.97 -2.79 10.48
C LEU A 144 -25.45 -2.64 10.91
N LEU A 145 -26.30 -2.04 10.08
CA LEU A 145 -27.73 -1.95 10.36
C LEU A 145 -28.38 -3.33 10.44
N ASP A 146 -28.11 -4.22 9.48
CA ASP A 146 -28.64 -5.58 9.47
C ASP A 146 -28.29 -6.31 10.78
N HIS A 147 -27.04 -6.13 11.27
CA HIS A 147 -26.61 -6.70 12.56
C HIS A 147 -27.41 -6.10 13.73
N LEU A 148 -27.57 -4.77 13.78
CA LEU A 148 -28.33 -4.09 14.82
C LEU A 148 -29.82 -4.47 14.82
N GLU A 149 -30.37 -4.85 13.69
CA GLU A 149 -31.75 -5.38 13.52
C GLU A 149 -31.87 -6.88 13.82
N GLY A 150 -30.75 -7.53 14.24
CA GLY A 150 -30.78 -8.90 14.77
C GLY A 150 -30.15 -9.97 13.88
N VAL A 151 -29.51 -9.60 12.78
CA VAL A 151 -28.70 -10.56 11.99
C VAL A 151 -27.42 -10.90 12.77
N LYS A 152 -27.33 -12.14 13.29
CA LYS A 152 -26.22 -12.57 14.14
C LYS A 152 -24.86 -12.61 13.44
N PHE A 153 -24.84 -12.85 12.13
CA PHE A 153 -23.63 -12.87 11.31
C PHE A 153 -23.94 -12.24 9.95
N ALA A 154 -23.67 -10.96 9.84
CA ALA A 154 -23.83 -10.23 8.59
C ALA A 154 -22.58 -10.44 7.71
N CYS A 155 -22.75 -10.99 6.51
CA CYS A 155 -21.62 -11.32 5.65
C CYS A 155 -21.87 -10.91 4.21
N ASP A 156 -20.87 -10.21 3.62
CA ASP A 156 -20.86 -9.84 2.21
C ASP A 156 -19.46 -9.94 1.62
N THR A 157 -19.21 -10.99 0.86
CA THR A 157 -17.95 -11.24 0.12
C THR A 157 -18.17 -11.22 -1.39
N GLY A 158 -19.27 -10.64 -1.85
CA GLY A 158 -19.64 -10.54 -3.26
C GLY A 158 -18.66 -9.73 -4.10
N GLU A 159 -18.67 -9.97 -5.39
CA GLU A 159 -17.94 -9.19 -6.38
C GLU A 159 -18.79 -7.99 -6.82
N TYR A 160 -18.31 -6.79 -6.64
CA TYR A 160 -18.97 -5.55 -7.04
C TYR A 160 -18.02 -4.73 -7.91
N ASP A 161 -18.54 -4.18 -8.99
CA ASP A 161 -17.82 -3.21 -9.84
C ASP A 161 -17.83 -1.79 -9.24
N ALA A 162 -18.43 -1.63 -8.06
CA ALA A 162 -18.59 -0.33 -7.43
C ALA A 162 -17.24 0.29 -7.04
N MET A 163 -17.11 1.59 -7.32
CA MET A 163 -15.99 2.43 -6.86
C MET A 163 -16.41 3.14 -5.57
N TYR A 164 -15.47 3.38 -4.66
CA TYR A 164 -15.72 4.00 -3.34
C TYR A 164 -15.77 5.53 -3.42
N GLU A 165 -16.42 6.07 -4.45
CA GLU A 165 -16.54 7.52 -4.60
C GLU A 165 -17.55 8.09 -3.58
N GLY A 166 -17.31 9.31 -3.13
CA GLY A 166 -18.19 9.99 -2.17
C GLY A 166 -17.93 9.67 -0.69
N ILE A 167 -17.11 8.67 -0.36
CA ILE A 167 -16.71 8.39 1.02
C ILE A 167 -15.49 9.25 1.37
N VAL A 168 -15.68 10.20 2.27
CA VAL A 168 -14.61 11.08 2.76
C VAL A 168 -13.72 10.30 3.73
N PRO A 169 -12.42 10.07 3.42
CA PRO A 169 -11.55 9.33 4.31
C PRO A 169 -11.15 10.16 5.54
N SER A 170 -11.13 9.52 6.70
CA SER A 170 -10.52 10.10 7.91
C SER A 170 -9.03 9.79 7.91
N ARG A 171 -8.23 10.74 7.43
CA ARG A 171 -6.78 10.58 7.25
C ARG A 171 -6.07 10.43 8.58
N GLU A 172 -5.12 9.49 8.63
CA GLU A 172 -4.29 9.25 9.83
C GLU A 172 -3.12 10.21 9.90
N HIS A 173 -2.55 10.59 8.75
CA HIS A 173 -1.35 11.42 8.70
C HIS A 173 -1.68 12.87 8.34
N PRO A 174 -1.11 13.86 9.05
CA PRO A 174 -1.50 15.28 8.90
C PRO A 174 -1.01 15.94 7.60
N PHE A 175 0.02 15.41 6.93
CA PHE A 175 0.59 16.01 5.72
C PHE A 175 0.97 15.00 4.62
N LYS A 176 0.65 13.71 4.81
CA LYS A 176 0.82 12.66 3.78
C LYS A 176 -0.51 11.99 3.52
N ALA A 177 -0.88 11.84 2.27
CA ALA A 177 -2.13 11.19 1.88
C ALA A 177 -1.91 10.10 0.84
N ALA A 178 -2.59 8.98 1.05
CA ALA A 178 -2.70 7.90 0.09
C ALA A 178 -3.97 8.07 -0.75
N VAL A 179 -3.83 8.20 -2.06
CA VAL A 179 -4.93 8.39 -3.02
C VAL A 179 -4.99 7.19 -3.95
N PRO A 180 -5.89 6.23 -3.74
CA PRO A 180 -6.12 5.16 -4.70
C PRO A 180 -6.58 5.74 -6.03
N VAL A 181 -5.91 5.36 -7.11
CA VAL A 181 -6.28 5.75 -8.48
C VAL A 181 -6.91 4.60 -9.23
N MET A 182 -6.66 3.36 -8.80
CA MET A 182 -7.25 2.16 -9.37
C MET A 182 -7.28 1.02 -8.36
N PHE A 183 -8.13 0.03 -8.62
CA PHE A 183 -8.30 -1.19 -7.83
C PHE A 183 -8.18 -2.42 -8.71
N GLY A 184 -7.79 -3.57 -8.11
CA GLY A 184 -7.67 -4.84 -8.80
C GLY A 184 -6.44 -4.95 -9.71
N CYS A 185 -6.23 -6.14 -10.31
CA CYS A 185 -5.09 -6.40 -11.18
C CYS A 185 -5.39 -7.49 -12.21
N ASN A 186 -5.02 -7.26 -13.47
CA ASN A 186 -5.22 -8.19 -14.57
C ASN A 186 -3.96 -9.02 -14.92
N ASN A 187 -2.88 -8.94 -14.13
CA ASN A 187 -1.64 -9.63 -14.46
C ASN A 187 -1.68 -11.13 -14.17
N PHE A 188 -2.45 -11.57 -13.15
CA PHE A 188 -2.56 -12.98 -12.78
C PHE A 188 -1.19 -13.67 -12.64
N CYS A 189 -0.24 -13.00 -11.99
CA CYS A 189 1.02 -13.64 -11.60
C CYS A 189 0.71 -14.91 -10.79
N THR A 190 1.38 -16.03 -11.08
CA THR A 190 0.99 -17.34 -10.54
C THR A 190 1.03 -17.45 -9.02
N TYR A 191 1.81 -16.62 -8.36
CA TYR A 191 1.96 -16.57 -6.90
C TYR A 191 1.00 -15.58 -6.21
N CYS A 192 0.27 -14.75 -6.98
CA CYS A 192 -0.40 -13.56 -6.45
C CYS A 192 -1.88 -13.79 -6.25
N ILE A 193 -2.37 -13.52 -5.03
CA ILE A 193 -3.78 -13.64 -4.65
C ILE A 193 -4.61 -12.39 -5.05
N VAL A 194 -3.97 -11.27 -5.34
CA VAL A 194 -4.64 -9.98 -5.57
C VAL A 194 -5.80 -10.03 -6.59
N PRO A 195 -5.66 -10.66 -7.79
CA PRO A 195 -6.78 -10.72 -8.73
C PRO A 195 -8.03 -11.43 -8.20
N TYR A 196 -7.86 -12.30 -7.21
CA TYR A 196 -8.94 -13.10 -6.62
C TYR A 196 -9.64 -12.40 -5.44
N VAL A 197 -8.90 -11.51 -4.73
CA VAL A 197 -9.44 -10.82 -3.54
C VAL A 197 -9.77 -9.34 -3.78
N ARG A 198 -9.26 -8.74 -4.87
CA ARG A 198 -9.55 -7.34 -5.26
C ARG A 198 -10.16 -7.21 -6.66
N GLY A 199 -10.32 -8.33 -7.36
CA GLY A 199 -10.96 -8.39 -8.67
C GLY A 199 -10.11 -7.85 -9.82
N ARG A 200 -10.79 -7.55 -10.94
CA ARG A 200 -10.19 -6.98 -12.14
C ARG A 200 -9.79 -5.52 -11.96
N GLU A 201 -8.90 -5.04 -12.84
CA GLU A 201 -8.51 -3.62 -12.89
C GLU A 201 -9.73 -2.73 -13.12
N ARG A 202 -9.85 -1.69 -12.29
CA ARG A 202 -10.87 -0.65 -12.35
C ARG A 202 -10.22 0.67 -11.98
N SER A 203 -10.19 1.58 -12.92
CA SER A 203 -9.60 2.91 -12.76
C SER A 203 -10.65 3.93 -12.29
N ARG A 204 -10.27 4.78 -11.35
CA ARG A 204 -11.08 5.95 -10.97
C ARG A 204 -11.02 7.00 -12.07
N ARG A 205 -12.07 7.82 -12.18
CA ARG A 205 -12.12 8.92 -13.15
C ARG A 205 -11.06 9.98 -12.80
N PRO A 206 -10.34 10.52 -13.79
CA PRO A 206 -9.29 11.52 -13.53
C PRO A 206 -9.80 12.74 -12.76
N GLU A 207 -11.00 13.23 -13.09
CA GLU A 207 -11.59 14.41 -12.47
C GLU A 207 -11.74 14.25 -10.95
N GLN A 208 -12.16 13.07 -10.51
CA GLN A 208 -12.35 12.74 -9.08
C GLN A 208 -11.01 12.68 -8.35
N ILE A 209 -9.99 12.06 -8.97
CA ILE A 209 -8.62 12.00 -8.43
C ILE A 209 -8.06 13.41 -8.31
N LEU A 210 -8.19 14.22 -9.37
CA LEU A 210 -7.66 15.58 -9.40
C LEU A 210 -8.36 16.49 -8.38
N GLN A 211 -9.66 16.31 -8.17
CA GLN A 211 -10.40 17.05 -7.14
C GLN A 211 -9.89 16.66 -5.75
N GLU A 212 -9.79 15.36 -5.43
CA GLU A 212 -9.26 14.89 -4.15
C GLU A 212 -7.86 15.43 -3.88
N VAL A 213 -6.96 15.40 -4.88
CA VAL A 213 -5.60 15.94 -4.74
C VAL A 213 -5.61 17.46 -4.54
N ARG A 214 -6.46 18.23 -5.25
CA ARG A 214 -6.56 19.68 -5.04
C ARG A 214 -7.00 20.03 -3.62
N GLU A 215 -7.98 19.29 -3.10
CA GLU A 215 -8.45 19.45 -1.72
C GLU A 215 -7.34 19.15 -0.73
N LEU A 216 -6.63 18.04 -0.89
CA LEU A 216 -5.50 17.68 -0.03
C LEU A 216 -4.39 18.75 -0.05
N VAL A 217 -4.01 19.22 -1.23
CA VAL A 217 -2.96 20.25 -1.34
C VAL A 217 -3.41 21.58 -0.73
N ARG A 218 -4.67 21.98 -0.92
CA ARG A 218 -5.27 23.14 -0.26
C ARG A 218 -5.26 23.00 1.27
N ASP A 219 -5.50 21.80 1.78
CA ASP A 219 -5.54 21.49 3.21
C ASP A 219 -4.12 21.30 3.80
N GLY A 220 -3.06 21.54 3.01
CA GLY A 220 -1.67 21.56 3.47
C GLY A 220 -0.91 20.24 3.35
N TYR A 221 -1.46 19.23 2.67
CA TYR A 221 -0.74 17.97 2.44
C TYR A 221 0.48 18.19 1.52
N ARG A 222 1.59 17.57 1.90
CA ARG A 222 2.91 17.72 1.25
C ARG A 222 3.36 16.48 0.47
N GLU A 223 2.82 15.31 0.79
CA GLU A 223 3.08 14.09 0.03
C GLU A 223 1.77 13.46 -0.40
N ILE A 224 1.64 13.21 -1.71
CA ILE A 224 0.51 12.51 -2.32
C ILE A 224 1.02 11.20 -2.91
N MET A 225 0.62 10.08 -2.28
CA MET A 225 0.95 8.73 -2.71
C MET A 225 -0.18 8.16 -3.56
N LEU A 226 0.01 8.06 -4.87
CA LEU A 226 -0.95 7.44 -5.78
C LEU A 226 -0.86 5.91 -5.66
N LEU A 227 -1.98 5.26 -5.38
CA LEU A 227 -2.05 3.82 -5.10
C LEU A 227 -2.81 3.04 -6.17
N GLY A 228 -2.31 1.83 -6.44
CA GLY A 228 -2.94 0.80 -7.27
C GLY A 228 -2.22 -0.52 -7.09
N GLN A 229 -2.76 -1.64 -7.58
CA GLN A 229 -2.06 -2.92 -7.60
C GLN A 229 -1.10 -3.06 -8.78
N ASN A 230 -1.37 -2.36 -9.87
CA ASN A 230 -0.50 -2.14 -11.01
C ASN A 230 -0.76 -0.73 -11.53
N VAL A 231 -0.24 0.25 -10.83
CA VAL A 231 -0.57 1.66 -11.07
C VAL A 231 -0.25 2.12 -12.50
N ASN A 232 0.77 1.52 -13.14
CA ASN A 232 1.16 1.83 -14.52
C ASN A 232 0.10 1.45 -15.56
N SER A 233 -0.86 0.56 -15.22
CA SER A 233 -1.95 0.18 -16.13
C SER A 233 -3.17 1.08 -16.01
N TYR A 234 -3.14 2.10 -15.15
CA TYR A 234 -4.23 3.04 -14.94
C TYR A 234 -4.80 3.58 -16.26
N GLY A 235 -6.10 3.70 -16.30
CA GLY A 235 -6.88 4.37 -17.33
C GLY A 235 -7.18 3.54 -18.58
N LYS A 236 -6.67 2.30 -18.69
CA LYS A 236 -6.92 1.41 -19.86
C LYS A 236 -8.38 0.97 -19.97
N ASP A 237 -9.08 0.91 -18.86
CA ASP A 237 -10.48 0.46 -18.73
C ASP A 237 -11.48 1.61 -18.72
N LEU A 238 -11.02 2.86 -18.76
CA LEU A 238 -11.89 4.02 -18.83
C LEU A 238 -12.56 4.14 -20.21
N PRO A 239 -13.79 4.72 -20.28
CA PRO A 239 -14.48 4.97 -21.56
C PRO A 239 -13.65 5.82 -22.53
N GLU A 240 -12.95 6.81 -22.00
CA GLU A 240 -11.91 7.59 -22.69
C GLU A 240 -10.56 7.22 -22.08
N PRO A 241 -9.82 6.26 -22.70
CA PRO A 241 -8.58 5.78 -22.14
C PRO A 241 -7.52 6.88 -22.03
N ILE A 242 -6.87 6.95 -20.87
CA ILE A 242 -5.69 7.80 -20.64
C ILE A 242 -4.56 6.96 -20.06
N THR A 243 -3.31 7.43 -20.20
CA THR A 243 -2.16 6.76 -19.60
C THR A 243 -1.93 7.25 -18.16
N PHE A 244 -1.24 6.44 -17.36
CA PHE A 244 -0.80 6.86 -16.04
C PHE A 244 0.14 8.09 -16.12
N ALA A 245 0.97 8.17 -17.16
CA ALA A 245 1.79 9.34 -17.42
C ALA A 245 0.96 10.61 -17.61
N GLN A 246 -0.14 10.53 -18.34
CA GLN A 246 -1.04 11.68 -18.53
C GLN A 246 -1.72 12.08 -17.22
N LEU A 247 -2.14 11.12 -16.40
CA LEU A 247 -2.66 11.43 -15.05
C LEU A 247 -1.60 12.12 -14.19
N LEU A 248 -0.37 11.61 -14.18
CA LEU A 248 0.74 12.21 -13.42
C LEU A 248 0.98 13.66 -13.81
N ARG A 249 0.99 13.99 -15.11
CA ARG A 249 1.13 15.38 -15.61
C ARG A 249 -0.01 16.27 -15.14
N GLN A 250 -1.25 15.75 -15.13
CA GLN A 250 -2.42 16.50 -14.63
C GLN A 250 -2.32 16.76 -13.13
N VAL A 251 -1.86 15.78 -12.34
CA VAL A 251 -1.63 15.95 -10.90
C VAL A 251 -0.48 16.94 -10.64
N GLU A 252 0.61 16.85 -11.39
CA GLU A 252 1.74 17.77 -11.28
C GLU A 252 1.36 19.23 -11.55
N ALA A 253 0.42 19.45 -12.47
CA ALA A 253 -0.07 20.79 -12.83
C ALA A 253 -0.88 21.47 -11.71
N ILE A 254 -1.29 20.73 -10.66
CA ILE A 254 -1.97 21.31 -9.51
C ILE A 254 -1.01 22.26 -8.78
N PRO A 255 -1.39 23.54 -8.56
CA PRO A 255 -0.54 24.48 -7.83
C PRO A 255 -0.30 24.02 -6.38
N GLY A 256 0.90 24.27 -5.87
CA GLY A 256 1.29 23.95 -4.49
C GLY A 256 2.65 23.28 -4.42
N ASP A 257 3.21 23.25 -3.20
CA ASP A 257 4.50 22.64 -2.90
C ASP A 257 4.29 21.27 -2.26
N PHE A 258 4.27 20.23 -3.07
CA PHE A 258 4.07 18.84 -2.66
C PHE A 258 4.84 17.88 -3.55
N VAL A 259 5.08 16.68 -3.07
CA VAL A 259 5.69 15.58 -3.82
C VAL A 259 4.64 14.52 -4.20
N ILE A 260 4.73 14.04 -5.43
CA ILE A 260 3.91 12.95 -5.95
C ILE A 260 4.74 11.67 -5.89
N ARG A 261 4.20 10.64 -5.27
CA ARG A 261 4.81 9.31 -5.20
C ARG A 261 3.84 8.26 -5.69
N PHE A 262 4.36 7.12 -6.11
CA PHE A 262 3.57 5.95 -6.41
C PHE A 262 4.41 4.68 -6.22
N LEU A 263 3.74 3.58 -5.97
CA LEU A 263 4.34 2.26 -5.82
C LEU A 263 3.53 1.24 -6.64
N SER A 264 3.96 -0.04 -6.62
CA SER A 264 3.24 -1.14 -7.28
C SER A 264 3.22 -1.05 -8.80
N SER A 265 4.34 -0.66 -9.39
CA SER A 265 4.55 -0.69 -10.84
C SER A 265 4.77 -2.12 -11.34
N HIS A 266 4.46 -2.37 -12.62
CA HIS A 266 4.80 -3.62 -13.29
C HIS A 266 5.73 -3.35 -14.47
N PRO A 267 6.87 -4.07 -14.62
CA PRO A 267 7.86 -3.79 -15.67
C PRO A 267 7.30 -3.76 -17.09
N LYS A 268 6.32 -4.61 -17.42
CA LYS A 268 5.69 -4.60 -18.75
C LYS A 268 4.97 -3.31 -19.10
N ASP A 269 4.55 -2.53 -18.11
CA ASP A 269 3.78 -1.29 -18.25
C ASP A 269 4.65 -0.04 -17.98
N ALA A 270 5.98 -0.21 -17.78
CA ALA A 270 6.94 0.89 -17.67
C ALA A 270 7.29 1.43 -19.06
N THR A 271 6.40 2.28 -19.61
CA THR A 271 6.54 2.84 -20.95
C THR A 271 7.53 4.01 -20.99
N PRO A 272 8.19 4.28 -22.14
CA PRO A 272 9.04 5.47 -22.28
C PRO A 272 8.32 6.77 -21.90
N GLU A 273 7.04 6.93 -22.25
CA GLU A 273 6.24 8.10 -21.86
C GLU A 273 6.18 8.27 -20.34
N LEU A 274 5.99 7.16 -19.59
CA LEU A 274 5.97 7.20 -18.13
C LEU A 274 7.35 7.57 -17.57
N LEU A 275 8.41 6.96 -18.10
CA LEU A 275 9.78 7.23 -17.64
C LEU A 275 10.18 8.67 -17.88
N ASP A 276 9.88 9.23 -19.06
CA ASP A 276 10.11 10.65 -19.38
C ASP A 276 9.32 11.55 -18.45
N THR A 277 8.06 11.22 -18.17
CA THR A 277 7.22 12.01 -17.26
C THR A 277 7.82 12.08 -15.86
N ILE A 278 8.41 10.98 -15.36
CA ILE A 278 9.07 10.97 -14.05
C ILE A 278 10.37 11.79 -14.10
N LEU A 279 11.18 11.60 -15.14
CA LEU A 279 12.49 12.25 -15.30
C LEU A 279 12.38 13.76 -15.50
N ASP A 280 11.37 14.24 -16.20
CA ASP A 280 11.18 15.66 -16.52
C ASP A 280 10.45 16.42 -15.39
N SER A 281 9.83 15.71 -14.45
CA SER A 281 9.03 16.31 -13.39
C SER A 281 9.87 16.94 -12.28
N ARG A 282 9.32 17.99 -11.66
CA ARG A 282 9.85 18.61 -10.44
C ARG A 282 9.12 18.20 -9.17
N LYS A 283 7.91 17.61 -9.30
CA LYS A 283 7.09 17.18 -8.17
C LYS A 283 7.03 15.67 -8.01
N ILE A 284 7.20 14.90 -9.09
CA ILE A 284 7.23 13.44 -9.00
C ILE A 284 8.55 13.01 -8.39
N GLY A 285 8.49 12.11 -7.42
CA GLY A 285 9.68 11.56 -6.77
C GLY A 285 10.63 10.90 -7.77
N ARG A 286 11.93 11.16 -7.64
CA ARG A 286 13.02 10.58 -8.45
C ARG A 286 13.29 9.12 -8.09
N HIS A 287 12.24 8.35 -7.95
CA HIS A 287 12.27 6.96 -7.52
C HIS A 287 11.24 6.15 -8.30
N LEU A 288 11.62 4.97 -8.74
CA LEU A 288 10.70 3.99 -9.30
C LEU A 288 10.84 2.65 -8.56
N HIS A 289 9.77 2.25 -7.91
CA HIS A 289 9.65 0.88 -7.42
C HIS A 289 9.18 -0.01 -8.57
N LEU A 290 10.08 -0.87 -9.07
CA LEU A 290 9.87 -1.70 -10.25
C LEU A 290 10.11 -3.19 -9.93
N PRO A 291 9.10 -3.90 -9.40
CA PRO A 291 9.22 -5.28 -8.94
C PRO A 291 9.60 -6.26 -10.05
N VAL A 292 10.86 -6.69 -10.10
CA VAL A 292 11.32 -7.69 -11.07
C VAL A 292 10.96 -9.12 -10.66
N GLN A 293 10.92 -9.39 -9.37
CA GLN A 293 10.58 -10.64 -8.70
C GLN A 293 11.66 -11.72 -8.76
N CYS A 294 12.39 -11.88 -9.89
CA CYS A 294 13.45 -12.88 -10.08
C CYS A 294 14.38 -12.47 -11.24
N GLY A 295 15.65 -12.88 -11.20
CA GLY A 295 16.62 -12.64 -12.27
C GLY A 295 16.64 -13.71 -13.37
N SER A 296 15.88 -14.81 -13.24
CA SER A 296 15.83 -15.89 -14.23
C SER A 296 14.60 -15.79 -15.13
N ASN A 297 14.82 -15.76 -16.45
CA ASN A 297 13.73 -15.78 -17.43
C ASN A 297 12.86 -17.04 -17.32
N ARG A 298 13.44 -18.17 -16.93
CA ARG A 298 12.69 -19.41 -16.71
C ARG A 298 11.69 -19.27 -15.57
N ILE A 299 12.11 -18.68 -14.45
CA ILE A 299 11.27 -18.44 -13.28
C ILE A 299 10.27 -17.32 -13.55
N LEU A 300 10.65 -16.23 -14.21
CA LEU A 300 9.73 -15.17 -14.63
C LEU A 300 8.58 -15.73 -15.48
N LYS A 301 8.88 -16.63 -16.41
CA LYS A 301 7.85 -17.31 -17.21
C LYS A 301 6.93 -18.19 -16.33
N ALA A 302 7.49 -18.94 -15.39
CA ALA A 302 6.72 -19.75 -14.43
C ALA A 302 5.84 -18.89 -13.51
N MET A 303 6.30 -17.69 -13.15
CA MET A 303 5.56 -16.67 -12.42
C MET A 303 4.47 -15.96 -13.26
N ASN A 304 4.32 -16.27 -14.56
CA ASN A 304 3.48 -15.55 -15.53
C ASN A 304 3.85 -14.06 -15.64
N ARG A 305 5.13 -13.74 -15.48
CA ARG A 305 5.66 -12.38 -15.74
C ARG A 305 5.90 -12.24 -17.25
N ARG A 306 5.21 -11.29 -17.89
CA ARG A 306 5.18 -11.15 -19.35
C ARG A 306 6.28 -10.22 -19.86
N TYR A 307 7.49 -10.38 -19.35
CA TYR A 307 8.71 -9.69 -19.77
C TYR A 307 9.92 -10.60 -19.47
N THR A 308 11.06 -10.25 -20.01
CA THR A 308 12.34 -10.90 -19.76
C THR A 308 13.27 -9.98 -18.97
N VAL A 309 14.36 -10.55 -18.42
CA VAL A 309 15.39 -9.79 -17.71
C VAL A 309 16.03 -8.73 -18.62
N GLU A 310 16.27 -9.07 -19.89
CA GLU A 310 16.85 -8.16 -20.87
C GLU A 310 15.94 -6.95 -21.08
N LYS A 311 14.62 -7.17 -21.21
CA LYS A 311 13.64 -6.07 -21.33
C LYS A 311 13.54 -5.22 -20.06
N TYR A 312 13.73 -5.83 -18.91
CA TYR A 312 13.81 -5.10 -17.65
C TYR A 312 15.06 -4.22 -17.60
N LEU A 313 16.20 -4.76 -18.00
CA LEU A 313 17.48 -4.03 -18.06
C LEU A 313 17.43 -2.85 -19.05
N GLU A 314 16.76 -2.99 -20.21
CA GLU A 314 16.52 -1.87 -21.13
C GLU A 314 15.81 -0.69 -20.43
N THR A 315 14.84 -0.98 -19.54
CA THR A 315 14.15 0.04 -18.75
C THR A 315 15.08 0.72 -17.75
N VAL A 316 15.92 -0.08 -17.08
CA VAL A 316 16.93 0.44 -16.13
C VAL A 316 17.95 1.32 -16.85
N ASP A 317 18.48 0.85 -17.98
CA ASP A 317 19.47 1.58 -18.79
C ASP A 317 18.88 2.90 -19.32
N TYR A 318 17.61 2.88 -19.77
CA TYR A 318 16.91 4.09 -20.21
C TYR A 318 16.87 5.18 -19.13
N LEU A 319 16.53 4.79 -17.89
CA LEU A 319 16.48 5.70 -16.75
C LEU A 319 17.88 6.25 -16.44
N ARG A 320 18.89 5.37 -16.34
CA ARG A 320 20.24 5.73 -15.91
C ARG A 320 21.05 6.49 -16.96
N GLN A 321 20.74 6.33 -18.23
CA GLN A 321 21.36 7.16 -19.29
C GLN A 321 20.96 8.65 -19.16
N ARG A 322 19.77 8.94 -18.64
CA ARG A 322 19.26 10.31 -18.44
C ARG A 322 19.49 10.82 -17.02
N ASP A 323 19.49 9.94 -16.04
CA ASP A 323 19.76 10.25 -14.62
C ASP A 323 20.54 9.09 -14.00
N PRO A 324 21.89 9.15 -14.00
CA PRO A 324 22.73 8.07 -13.43
C PRO A 324 22.45 7.77 -11.96
N ASP A 325 21.89 8.71 -11.23
CA ASP A 325 21.58 8.62 -9.81
C ASP A 325 20.12 8.26 -9.53
N PHE A 326 19.34 7.97 -10.58
CA PHE A 326 17.93 7.63 -10.45
C PHE A 326 17.71 6.45 -9.48
N SER A 327 16.86 6.65 -8.49
CA SER A 327 16.62 5.66 -7.44
C SER A 327 15.72 4.54 -7.94
N LEU A 328 16.17 3.31 -7.78
CA LEU A 328 15.44 2.10 -8.13
C LEU A 328 15.31 1.17 -6.92
N THR A 329 14.09 0.70 -6.68
CA THR A 329 13.82 -0.36 -5.72
C THR A 329 13.02 -1.47 -6.38
N THR A 330 13.10 -2.69 -5.84
CA THR A 330 12.41 -3.85 -6.41
C THR A 330 11.99 -4.85 -5.33
N ASP A 331 11.04 -5.72 -5.70
CA ASP A 331 10.72 -6.92 -4.94
C ASP A 331 11.45 -8.12 -5.54
N LEU A 332 11.91 -9.03 -4.68
CA LEU A 332 12.47 -10.33 -5.06
C LEU A 332 11.83 -11.45 -4.22
N ILE A 333 11.48 -12.53 -4.91
CA ILE A 333 10.97 -13.76 -4.31
C ILE A 333 12.01 -14.86 -4.48
N VAL A 334 12.56 -15.35 -3.37
CA VAL A 334 13.52 -16.45 -3.32
C VAL A 334 12.79 -17.76 -3.04
N GLY A 335 13.21 -18.85 -3.67
CA GLY A 335 12.64 -20.17 -3.45
C GLY A 335 11.26 -20.34 -4.07
N PHE A 336 11.00 -19.70 -5.21
CA PHE A 336 9.84 -20.03 -6.02
C PHE A 336 9.88 -21.51 -6.40
N PRO A 337 8.74 -22.24 -6.49
CA PRO A 337 8.76 -23.68 -6.74
C PRO A 337 9.67 -24.09 -7.91
N ASN A 338 10.58 -25.01 -7.64
CA ASN A 338 11.59 -25.51 -8.57
C ASN A 338 12.61 -24.47 -9.08
N GLU A 339 12.86 -23.39 -8.32
CA GLU A 339 14.00 -22.50 -8.56
C GLU A 339 15.31 -23.30 -8.37
N SER A 340 16.14 -23.35 -9.40
CA SER A 340 17.48 -23.98 -9.32
C SER A 340 18.51 -23.04 -8.71
N GLU A 341 19.71 -23.54 -8.46
CA GLU A 341 20.84 -22.69 -8.01
C GLU A 341 21.28 -21.72 -9.12
N GLU A 342 21.21 -22.13 -10.39
CA GLU A 342 21.50 -21.26 -11.53
C GLU A 342 20.50 -20.11 -11.62
N ASP A 343 19.19 -20.38 -11.47
CA ASP A 343 18.16 -19.33 -11.45
C ASP A 343 18.37 -18.33 -10.32
N PHE A 344 18.80 -18.82 -9.16
CA PHE A 344 19.10 -17.96 -8.04
C PHE A 344 20.38 -17.15 -8.28
N GLN A 345 21.42 -17.74 -8.93
CA GLN A 345 22.62 -17.01 -9.32
C GLN A 345 22.29 -15.88 -10.31
N ASP A 346 21.42 -16.13 -11.32
CA ASP A 346 20.93 -15.09 -12.23
C ASP A 346 20.30 -13.91 -11.46
N THR A 347 19.61 -14.21 -10.35
CA THR A 347 19.01 -13.17 -9.49
C THR A 347 20.08 -12.36 -8.76
N LEU A 348 21.15 -13.00 -8.25
CA LEU A 348 22.27 -12.29 -7.64
C LEU A 348 23.01 -11.40 -8.66
N ASP A 349 23.25 -11.93 -9.86
CA ASP A 349 23.93 -11.20 -10.94
C ASP A 349 23.11 -9.97 -11.36
N LEU A 350 21.80 -10.10 -11.46
CA LEU A 350 20.90 -8.97 -11.72
C LEU A 350 20.99 -7.89 -10.63
N VAL A 351 20.99 -8.28 -9.35
CA VAL A 351 21.10 -7.33 -8.23
C VAL A 351 22.44 -6.58 -8.30
N GLN A 352 23.53 -7.28 -8.61
CA GLN A 352 24.84 -6.68 -8.76
C GLN A 352 24.94 -5.73 -9.96
N GLN A 353 24.29 -6.08 -11.08
CA GLN A 353 24.27 -5.25 -12.28
C GLN A 353 23.42 -4.00 -12.10
N VAL A 354 22.21 -4.12 -11.55
CA VAL A 354 21.29 -2.99 -11.41
C VAL A 354 21.65 -2.07 -10.25
N GLN A 355 22.26 -2.58 -9.18
CA GLN A 355 22.64 -1.80 -7.99
C GLN A 355 21.45 -1.02 -7.41
N TYR A 356 20.45 -1.75 -6.94
CA TYR A 356 19.26 -1.17 -6.35
C TYR A 356 19.55 -0.40 -5.05
N ASP A 357 18.83 0.67 -4.81
CA ASP A 357 18.85 1.40 -3.54
C ASP A 357 18.30 0.55 -2.39
N ASN A 358 17.24 -0.21 -2.67
CA ASN A 358 16.71 -1.15 -1.69
C ASN A 358 16.01 -2.33 -2.37
N LEU A 359 16.01 -3.49 -1.70
CA LEU A 359 15.27 -4.69 -2.08
C LEU A 359 14.23 -5.01 -0.99
N TYR A 360 13.02 -5.31 -1.44
CA TYR A 360 12.02 -5.97 -0.59
C TYR A 360 12.05 -7.46 -0.94
N THR A 361 12.55 -8.27 -0.01
CA THR A 361 12.87 -9.68 -0.26
C THR A 361 11.92 -10.59 0.50
N PHE A 362 11.46 -11.62 -0.17
CA PHE A 362 10.50 -12.58 0.37
C PHE A 362 10.94 -14.00 0.05
N ILE A 363 10.82 -14.93 1.01
CA ILE A 363 10.80 -16.36 0.70
C ILE A 363 9.41 -16.66 0.17
N TYR A 364 9.34 -17.40 -0.94
CA TYR A 364 8.05 -17.84 -1.48
C TYR A 364 7.21 -18.54 -0.41
N SER A 365 5.98 -18.10 -0.24
CA SER A 365 4.99 -18.69 0.63
C SER A 365 3.75 -19.05 -0.20
N LYS A 366 3.27 -20.28 -0.05
CA LYS A 366 2.08 -20.77 -0.77
C LYS A 366 0.86 -19.93 -0.40
N ARG A 367 0.10 -19.53 -1.42
CA ARG A 367 -1.20 -18.88 -1.24
C ARG A 367 -2.28 -19.77 -1.80
N ARG A 368 -3.21 -20.18 -0.96
CA ARG A 368 -4.36 -20.99 -1.37
C ARG A 368 -5.10 -20.27 -2.51
N GLY A 369 -5.55 -21.03 -3.52
CA GLY A 369 -6.24 -20.49 -4.69
C GLY A 369 -5.34 -19.90 -5.78
N THR A 370 -4.01 -19.82 -5.57
CA THR A 370 -3.07 -19.38 -6.60
C THR A 370 -2.48 -20.56 -7.38
N LYS A 371 -2.17 -20.34 -8.65
CA LYS A 371 -1.59 -21.40 -9.51
C LYS A 371 -0.25 -21.92 -9.01
N ALA A 372 0.58 -21.06 -8.42
CA ALA A 372 1.87 -21.48 -7.88
C ALA A 372 1.75 -22.39 -6.66
N ALA A 373 0.65 -22.31 -5.91
CA ALA A 373 0.38 -23.21 -4.78
C ALA A 373 0.14 -24.65 -5.19
N GLU A 374 -0.24 -24.90 -6.45
CA GLU A 374 -0.47 -26.24 -7.02
C GLU A 374 0.82 -26.89 -7.52
N ILE A 375 1.91 -26.11 -7.66
CA ILE A 375 3.20 -26.61 -8.12
C ILE A 375 3.85 -27.38 -6.95
N GLU A 376 4.28 -28.61 -7.21
CA GLU A 376 5.10 -29.37 -6.28
C GLU A 376 6.44 -28.67 -6.08
N ASP A 377 6.73 -28.30 -4.85
CA ASP A 377 8.00 -27.64 -4.50
C ASP A 377 8.92 -28.64 -3.83
N LYS A 378 10.05 -28.88 -4.49
CA LYS A 378 11.08 -29.84 -4.04
C LYS A 378 12.26 -29.17 -3.31
N THR A 379 12.28 -27.84 -3.25
CA THR A 379 13.38 -27.08 -2.63
C THR A 379 13.18 -27.06 -1.10
N PRO A 380 14.15 -27.58 -0.33
CA PRO A 380 14.07 -27.56 1.13
C PRO A 380 14.04 -26.12 1.68
N ASP A 381 13.29 -25.91 2.77
CA ASP A 381 13.21 -24.59 3.41
C ASP A 381 14.56 -24.08 3.93
N ALA A 382 15.47 -24.99 4.32
CA ALA A 382 16.81 -24.63 4.71
C ALA A 382 17.62 -24.00 3.56
N GLU A 383 17.45 -24.53 2.35
CA GLU A 383 18.09 -24.00 1.14
C GLU A 383 17.53 -22.62 0.77
N LYS A 384 16.20 -22.45 0.84
CA LYS A 384 15.56 -21.13 0.62
C LYS A 384 16.07 -20.08 1.61
N ARG A 385 16.23 -20.44 2.89
CA ARG A 385 16.82 -19.54 3.90
C ARG A 385 18.27 -19.20 3.59
N GLN A 386 19.08 -20.18 3.18
CA GLN A 386 20.48 -19.94 2.80
C GLN A 386 20.59 -19.00 1.59
N ARG A 387 19.74 -19.18 0.58
CA ARG A 387 19.66 -18.27 -0.58
C ARG A 387 19.27 -16.87 -0.12
N MET A 388 18.29 -16.72 0.76
CA MET A 388 17.89 -15.43 1.31
C MET A 388 19.02 -14.74 2.05
N GLU A 389 19.82 -15.45 2.86
CA GLU A 389 20.98 -14.89 3.56
C GLU A 389 22.04 -14.38 2.59
N ARG A 390 22.31 -15.12 1.51
CA ARG A 390 23.25 -14.71 0.44
C ARG A 390 22.75 -13.43 -0.25
N LEU A 391 21.48 -13.36 -0.60
CA LEU A 391 20.86 -12.19 -1.21
C LEU A 391 20.94 -10.95 -0.30
N LEU A 392 20.60 -11.09 0.97
CA LEU A 392 20.66 -10.00 1.95
C LEU A 392 22.10 -9.52 2.20
N LYS A 393 23.10 -10.43 2.14
CA LYS A 393 24.50 -10.06 2.23
C LYS A 393 24.91 -9.22 1.03
N LEU A 394 24.63 -9.69 -0.19
CA LEU A 394 24.93 -8.96 -1.43
C LEU A 394 24.25 -7.58 -1.43
N GLN A 395 22.98 -7.50 -1.05
CA GLN A 395 22.25 -6.22 -1.00
C GLN A 395 22.92 -5.22 -0.06
N ARG A 396 23.41 -5.66 1.11
CA ARG A 396 24.12 -4.76 2.03
C ARG A 396 25.41 -4.21 1.41
N GLU A 397 26.18 -5.05 0.71
CA GLU A 397 27.40 -4.65 0.04
C GLU A 397 27.11 -3.64 -1.07
N VAL A 398 26.11 -3.94 -1.92
CA VAL A 398 25.67 -3.07 -3.01
C VAL A 398 25.12 -1.74 -2.48
N ALA A 399 24.22 -1.76 -1.51
CA ALA A 399 23.65 -0.54 -0.94
C ALA A 399 24.73 0.34 -0.29
N THR A 400 25.63 -0.25 0.48
CA THR A 400 26.72 0.51 1.12
C THR A 400 27.58 1.25 0.11
N ALA A 401 27.96 0.59 -0.99
CA ALA A 401 28.73 1.22 -2.06
C ALA A 401 27.92 2.28 -2.82
N HIS A 402 26.67 1.95 -3.16
CA HIS A 402 25.82 2.81 -3.98
C HIS A 402 25.41 4.10 -3.26
N TYR A 403 25.20 4.05 -1.94
CA TYR A 403 24.84 5.21 -1.14
C TYR A 403 25.97 6.25 -1.02
N GLN A 404 27.23 5.89 -1.30
CA GLN A 404 28.37 6.85 -1.31
C GLN A 404 28.14 8.01 -2.28
N ARG A 405 27.33 7.84 -3.34
CA ARG A 405 27.00 8.88 -4.30
C ARG A 405 26.27 10.09 -3.69
N PHE A 406 25.66 9.93 -2.51
CA PHE A 406 25.00 11.01 -1.81
C PHE A 406 25.91 11.88 -0.96
N LEU A 407 27.13 11.42 -0.65
CA LEU A 407 28.04 12.14 0.23
C LEU A 407 28.36 13.54 -0.32
N GLY A 408 28.20 14.57 0.50
CA GLY A 408 28.42 15.96 0.15
C GLY A 408 27.27 16.63 -0.64
N ARG A 409 26.25 15.87 -1.07
CA ARG A 409 25.09 16.44 -1.79
C ARG A 409 24.11 17.10 -0.82
N THR A 410 23.42 18.12 -1.31
CA THR A 410 22.28 18.72 -0.63
C THR A 410 21.00 18.10 -1.16
N LEU A 411 20.22 17.51 -0.27
CA LEU A 411 18.95 16.84 -0.56
C LEU A 411 17.78 17.67 -0.03
N ARG A 412 16.71 17.77 -0.84
CA ARG A 412 15.45 18.35 -0.41
C ARG A 412 14.61 17.27 0.28
N VAL A 413 14.37 17.43 1.57
CA VAL A 413 13.80 16.41 2.45
C VAL A 413 12.46 16.87 3.01
N LEU A 414 11.40 16.06 2.86
CA LEU A 414 10.17 16.20 3.64
C LEU A 414 10.41 15.57 5.02
N VAL A 415 10.34 16.36 6.06
CA VAL A 415 10.54 15.89 7.44
C VAL A 415 9.32 15.11 7.89
N GLU A 416 9.49 13.82 8.20
CA GLU A 416 8.37 12.94 8.53
C GLU A 416 8.13 12.78 10.03
N GLY A 417 9.16 12.98 10.85
CA GLY A 417 9.04 12.82 12.30
C GLY A 417 10.39 12.82 13.02
N GLU A 418 10.35 12.49 14.30
CA GLU A 418 11.55 12.29 15.11
C GLU A 418 12.21 10.94 14.75
N SER A 419 13.54 10.92 14.70
CA SER A 419 14.32 9.69 14.61
C SER A 419 14.33 8.95 15.96
N LYS A 420 14.72 7.68 15.94
CA LYS A 420 14.99 6.92 17.18
C LYS A 420 16.15 7.50 17.99
N ARG A 421 16.98 8.33 17.37
CA ARG A 421 18.11 9.03 18.01
C ARG A 421 17.63 10.37 18.55
N GLU A 422 17.80 10.58 19.83
CA GLU A 422 17.40 11.82 20.52
C GLU A 422 18.00 13.07 19.85
N GLY A 423 17.17 14.09 19.63
CA GLY A 423 17.56 15.34 18.98
C GLY A 423 17.71 15.24 17.44
N PHE A 424 17.37 14.10 16.84
CA PHE A 424 17.41 13.92 15.40
C PHE A 424 16.00 13.79 14.82
N LEU A 425 15.83 14.39 13.66
CA LEU A 425 14.67 14.22 12.79
C LEU A 425 14.99 13.24 11.68
N MET A 426 13.96 12.66 11.11
CA MET A 426 14.05 11.84 9.92
C MET A 426 13.01 12.29 8.88
N GLY A 427 13.37 12.13 7.62
CA GLY A 427 12.48 12.39 6.50
C GLY A 427 12.92 11.64 5.26
N LYS A 428 12.28 11.93 4.14
CA LYS A 428 12.65 11.37 2.84
C LYS A 428 12.86 12.47 1.82
N ASP A 429 13.88 12.27 1.01
CA ASP A 429 14.12 13.14 -0.16
C ASP A 429 13.22 12.77 -1.35
N LEU A 430 13.38 13.44 -2.49
CA LEU A 430 12.65 13.13 -3.72
C LEU A 430 12.96 11.73 -4.28
N ALA A 431 14.15 11.19 -4.01
CA ALA A 431 14.57 9.85 -4.42
C ALA A 431 14.13 8.73 -3.43
N PHE A 432 13.28 9.05 -2.45
CA PHE A 432 12.79 8.12 -1.43
C PHE A 432 13.86 7.65 -0.43
N ILE A 433 14.99 8.35 -0.38
CA ILE A 433 16.11 8.06 0.52
C ILE A 433 15.78 8.58 1.91
N ILE A 434 16.01 7.75 2.92
CA ILE A 434 15.87 8.15 4.32
C ILE A 434 17.03 9.04 4.71
N VAL A 435 16.72 10.23 5.24
CA VAL A 435 17.69 11.24 5.68
C VAL A 435 17.46 11.51 7.15
N GLU A 436 18.49 11.34 7.97
CA GLU A 436 18.51 11.70 9.39
C GLU A 436 19.40 12.92 9.63
N PHE A 437 18.96 13.85 10.44
CA PHE A 437 19.70 15.08 10.73
C PHE A 437 19.29 15.68 12.08
N PRO A 438 20.18 16.42 12.77
CA PRO A 438 19.81 17.18 13.98
C PRO A 438 18.80 18.28 13.62
N GLY A 439 17.71 18.41 14.38
CA GLY A 439 16.70 19.42 14.09
C GLY A 439 15.65 19.57 15.16
N ASP A 440 14.91 20.67 15.11
CA ASP A 440 13.79 20.95 16.00
C ASP A 440 12.50 20.32 15.49
N PRO A 441 11.65 19.71 16.34
CA PRO A 441 10.38 19.08 15.95
C PRO A 441 9.40 19.99 15.18
N SER A 442 9.53 21.31 15.29
CA SER A 442 8.72 22.27 14.51
C SER A 442 8.91 22.15 13.00
N LEU A 443 9.98 21.50 12.54
CA LEU A 443 10.24 21.23 11.13
C LEU A 443 9.42 20.06 10.56
N ILE A 444 8.75 19.26 11.41
CA ILE A 444 7.95 18.12 10.94
C ILE A 444 6.83 18.62 10.02
N GLY A 445 6.70 17.97 8.86
CA GLY A 445 5.77 18.34 7.78
C GLY A 445 6.29 19.43 6.84
N GLN A 446 7.51 19.92 7.02
CA GLN A 446 8.12 20.92 6.15
C GLN A 446 9.16 20.28 5.21
N PHE A 447 9.40 20.92 4.07
CA PHE A 447 10.56 20.62 3.24
C PHE A 447 11.77 21.43 3.74
N VAL A 448 12.88 20.74 3.90
CA VAL A 448 14.16 21.33 4.32
C VAL A 448 15.28 20.86 3.40
N SER A 449 16.36 21.62 3.33
CA SER A 449 17.59 21.24 2.64
C SER A 449 18.59 20.65 3.63
N VAL A 450 19.07 19.44 3.35
CA VAL A 450 20.04 18.73 4.19
C VAL A 450 21.26 18.36 3.37
N ARG A 451 22.46 18.82 3.79
CA ARG A 451 23.74 18.41 3.20
C ARG A 451 24.20 17.11 3.85
N VAL A 452 24.36 16.07 3.04
CA VAL A 452 24.77 14.74 3.48
C VAL A 452 26.23 14.76 3.94
N THR A 453 26.48 14.35 5.17
CA THR A 453 27.81 14.27 5.77
C THR A 453 28.28 12.83 5.99
N GLN A 454 27.33 11.86 6.04
CA GLN A 454 27.64 10.45 6.25
C GLN A 454 26.61 9.59 5.53
N THR A 455 27.04 8.45 5.00
CA THR A 455 26.16 7.43 4.42
C THR A 455 26.14 6.19 5.33
N ARG A 456 24.96 5.56 5.39
CA ARG A 456 24.72 4.30 6.10
C ARG A 456 24.03 3.30 5.16
N ASN A 457 23.83 2.09 5.61
CA ASN A 457 22.97 1.15 4.87
C ASN A 457 21.55 1.68 4.86
N TRP A 458 21.00 1.95 3.67
CA TRP A 458 19.62 2.41 3.43
C TRP A 458 19.21 3.76 4.02
N ALA A 459 20.16 4.55 4.51
CA ALA A 459 19.93 5.90 5.02
C ALA A 459 21.18 6.76 4.85
N VAL A 460 20.96 8.07 4.90
CA VAL A 460 22.06 9.05 4.96
C VAL A 460 21.87 9.94 6.18
N GLU A 461 22.98 10.47 6.70
CA GLU A 461 22.98 11.46 7.77
C GLU A 461 23.53 12.79 7.25
N GLY A 462 22.97 13.89 7.70
CA GLY A 462 23.42 15.21 7.23
C GLY A 462 23.16 16.32 8.25
N VAL A 463 23.36 17.53 7.78
CA VAL A 463 23.13 18.77 8.53
C VAL A 463 22.21 19.68 7.76
N LEU A 464 21.36 20.43 8.44
CA LEU A 464 20.52 21.47 7.83
C LEU A 464 21.40 22.49 7.11
N VAL A 465 20.98 22.86 5.91
CA VAL A 465 21.57 23.97 5.14
C VAL A 465 20.72 25.19 5.37
N THR A 466 21.35 26.28 5.73
CA THR A 466 20.67 27.57 5.91
C THR A 466 20.35 28.20 4.56
N PRO A 467 19.31 29.07 4.44
CA PRO A 467 19.02 29.77 3.20
C PRO A 467 20.19 30.61 2.62
N GLU A 468 21.10 31.02 3.49
CA GLU A 468 22.32 31.78 3.10
C GLU A 468 23.37 30.86 2.42
N GLU A 469 23.41 29.58 2.84
CA GLU A 469 24.33 28.58 2.25
C GLU A 469 23.78 27.96 0.96
N GLU A 470 22.48 28.03 0.69
CA GLU A 470 21.88 27.57 -0.59
C GLU A 470 22.20 28.51 -1.77
N GLN A 471 22.59 29.76 -1.49
CA GLN A 471 22.89 30.79 -2.52
C GLN A 471 24.36 30.84 -2.94
N GLN A 472 25.23 30.05 -2.29
CA GLN A 472 26.64 29.88 -2.62
C GLN A 472 26.92 28.62 -3.43
#